data_470d735ecd93974d9541583df424e094
#
_entry.id   470d735ecd93974d9541583df424e094
#
_cell.length_a   1.000
_cell.length_b   1.000
_cell.length_c   1.000
_cell.angle_alpha   90.00
_cell.angle_beta   90.00
_cell.angle_gamma   90.00
#
_symmetry.space_group_name_H-M   'P 1'
#
loop_
_entity.id
_entity.type
_entity.pdbx_description
1 polymer ?
#
loop_
_entity_poly.entity_id
_entity_poly.type
_entity_poly.pdbx_seq_one_letter_code
_entity_poly.pdbx_strand_id
1 'polypeptide(L)'
;MKKNKVMKFSNVLKSIILEDARMDFLAKKFTTAKPGKKPKMTPQELFKLVVADPMSRVDNVEDFDGDFNNVKKVGPYTQWLLKQYMSLNQAAEKEAEFGTPAFKSQLTALQNQFFEDLYKTTEDLKKFHRFKQRLPLELRDINKLDINTLYDNVKDFSLEKEKATKDERKEASKTFEYPGSDLIYDGPNWVVTKVTDKGSLGKDAACFFGGYNKETRWCTSAPGLSWFEKYIKDGPLYQVFKKGGETSPQTNLPVERYQFHFPSGQFMDINDRQIDLVDFLSSDAPELKELFKSEFAKGLTSGKTGKRVVLNYPNDAASKFIVLYGFDEYFESLPKDMERFEFTKGTSNRYGGSSDTIKEIGIKIPEKLGEFTNLDALHLEGVVETLPDSVKNLKNLVFLSLPGNPKLKELPESLADLPNLSVINLQNNSSNIVIPDRLKEKIENPESNLHLFR
;
A
#
# COMPACT_ATOMS: atom_id res chain seq x y z
N MET A 1 17.40 1.81 -35.81
CA MET A 1 17.71 1.82 -34.37
C MET A 1 16.50 2.35 -33.61
N LYS A 2 15.64 1.48 -33.07
CA LYS A 2 14.48 1.86 -32.23
C LYS A 2 15.01 2.04 -30.80
N LYS A 3 14.91 3.25 -30.25
CA LYS A 3 15.24 3.54 -28.85
C LYS A 3 14.18 2.87 -27.97
N ASN A 4 14.56 1.79 -27.31
CA ASN A 4 13.78 1.19 -26.23
C ASN A 4 13.60 2.25 -25.13
N LYS A 5 12.36 2.67 -24.94
CA LYS A 5 11.95 3.47 -23.78
C LYS A 5 11.93 2.54 -22.57
N VAL A 6 13.07 2.38 -21.91
CA VAL A 6 13.13 1.83 -20.57
C VAL A 6 12.38 2.81 -19.68
N MET A 7 11.16 2.47 -19.28
CA MET A 7 10.48 3.19 -18.21
C MET A 7 11.35 3.02 -16.95
N LYS A 8 12.03 4.10 -16.56
CA LYS A 8 12.92 4.08 -15.41
C LYS A 8 12.12 3.69 -14.18
N PHE A 9 12.58 2.67 -13.47
CA PHE A 9 12.13 2.18 -12.15
C PHE A 9 11.81 3.32 -11.15
N SER A 10 12.48 4.46 -11.29
CA SER A 10 12.24 5.69 -10.54
C SER A 10 10.82 6.26 -10.69
N ASN A 11 10.05 5.89 -11.70
CA ASN A 11 8.70 6.43 -11.90
C ASN A 11 7.63 5.64 -11.15
N VAL A 12 7.84 4.34 -10.91
CA VAL A 12 6.92 3.51 -10.10
C VAL A 12 7.12 3.82 -8.61
N LEU A 13 8.38 3.92 -8.15
CA LEU A 13 8.69 4.39 -6.78
C LEU A 13 8.17 5.81 -6.52
N LYS A 14 8.28 6.71 -7.50
CA LYS A 14 7.71 8.06 -7.40
C LYS A 14 6.18 8.05 -7.32
N SER A 15 5.48 7.05 -7.88
CA SER A 15 4.01 6.98 -7.76
C SER A 15 3.56 6.50 -6.36
N ILE A 16 4.33 5.64 -5.71
CA ILE A 16 3.99 5.05 -4.40
C ILE A 16 4.33 6.02 -3.25
N ILE A 17 5.48 6.70 -3.32
CA ILE A 17 5.87 7.73 -2.33
C ILE A 17 5.09 9.05 -2.53
N LEU A 18 4.46 9.23 -3.70
CA LEU A 18 3.75 10.45 -4.07
C LEU A 18 2.24 10.46 -3.72
N GLU A 19 1.68 9.42 -3.09
CA GLU A 19 0.24 9.44 -2.82
C GLU A 19 -0.12 10.43 -1.71
N ASP A 20 0.61 10.48 -0.58
CA ASP A 20 0.41 11.52 0.45
C ASP A 20 1.02 12.87 0.02
N ALA A 21 2.22 12.85 -0.53
CA ALA A 21 2.86 14.05 -1.10
C ALA A 21 2.05 14.70 -2.24
N ARG A 22 1.16 13.93 -2.90
CA ARG A 22 0.32 14.45 -3.98
C ARG A 22 -0.84 15.29 -3.46
N MET A 23 -1.45 14.94 -2.33
CA MET A 23 -2.52 15.75 -1.74
C MET A 23 -1.97 17.06 -1.19
N ASP A 24 -0.88 17.03 -0.45
CA ASP A 24 -0.18 18.22 0.04
C ASP A 24 0.25 19.14 -1.10
N PHE A 25 0.77 18.56 -2.19
CA PHE A 25 1.11 19.32 -3.40
C PHE A 25 -0.10 20.01 -4.01
N LEU A 26 -1.24 19.30 -4.13
CA LEU A 26 -2.48 19.88 -4.70
C LEU A 26 -3.04 20.96 -3.78
N ALA A 27 -3.10 20.73 -2.49
CA ALA A 27 -3.54 21.70 -1.50
C ALA A 27 -2.67 22.97 -1.58
N LYS A 28 -1.34 22.85 -1.50
CA LYS A 28 -0.41 23.98 -1.63
C LYS A 28 -0.54 24.72 -2.96
N LYS A 29 -0.77 24.01 -4.06
CA LYS A 29 -0.84 24.60 -5.41
C LYS A 29 -2.15 25.36 -5.66
N PHE A 30 -3.26 24.90 -5.12
CA PHE A 30 -4.60 25.36 -5.48
C PHE A 30 -5.29 26.16 -4.38
N THR A 31 -5.09 25.80 -3.10
CA THR A 31 -5.80 26.43 -1.96
C THR A 31 -4.96 27.46 -1.19
N THR A 32 -3.64 27.55 -1.48
CA THR A 32 -2.79 28.54 -0.81
C THR A 32 -2.71 29.84 -1.63
N ALA A 33 -2.92 30.97 -0.97
CA ALA A 33 -2.76 32.28 -1.58
C ALA A 33 -1.28 32.57 -1.90
N LYS A 34 -1.02 33.10 -3.09
CA LYS A 34 0.29 33.69 -3.40
C LYS A 34 0.29 35.18 -3.04
N PRO A 35 1.45 35.81 -2.76
CA PRO A 35 1.52 37.23 -2.48
C PRO A 35 0.77 38.04 -3.56
N GLY A 36 -0.22 38.83 -3.14
CA GLY A 36 -1.04 39.66 -4.04
C GLY A 36 -2.08 38.92 -4.89
N LYS A 37 -2.29 37.61 -4.69
CA LYS A 37 -3.30 36.82 -5.44
C LYS A 37 -4.14 35.97 -4.48
N LYS A 38 -5.44 35.85 -4.78
CA LYS A 38 -6.32 34.91 -4.08
C LYS A 38 -5.96 33.45 -4.41
N PRO A 39 -6.30 32.48 -3.54
CA PRO A 39 -6.26 31.07 -3.89
C PRO A 39 -7.05 30.79 -5.17
N LYS A 40 -6.70 29.74 -5.88
CA LYS A 40 -7.41 29.32 -7.10
C LYS A 40 -8.75 28.67 -6.81
N MET A 41 -8.86 28.05 -5.64
CA MET A 41 -10.09 27.43 -5.13
C MET A 41 -10.01 27.31 -3.61
N THR A 42 -11.14 27.05 -2.98
CA THR A 42 -11.23 26.75 -1.54
C THR A 42 -10.78 25.32 -1.24
N PRO A 43 -10.38 25.00 0.00
CA PRO A 43 -10.13 23.62 0.42
C PRO A 43 -11.32 22.70 0.17
N GLN A 44 -12.55 23.17 0.44
CA GLN A 44 -13.80 22.44 0.19
C GLN A 44 -14.00 22.08 -1.28
N GLU A 45 -13.75 23.01 -2.19
CA GLU A 45 -13.85 22.76 -3.63
C GLU A 45 -12.83 21.71 -4.08
N LEU A 46 -11.58 21.81 -3.63
CA LEU A 46 -10.56 20.82 -3.93
C LEU A 46 -10.95 19.44 -3.39
N PHE A 47 -11.45 19.38 -2.15
CA PHE A 47 -11.89 18.13 -1.54
C PHE A 47 -13.03 17.47 -2.35
N LYS A 48 -14.03 18.23 -2.77
CA LYS A 48 -15.13 17.73 -3.62
C LYS A 48 -14.60 17.09 -4.91
N LEU A 49 -13.58 17.69 -5.54
CA LEU A 49 -12.97 17.13 -6.76
C LEU A 49 -12.19 15.83 -6.48
N VAL A 50 -11.53 15.74 -5.34
CA VAL A 50 -10.84 14.49 -4.93
C VAL A 50 -11.85 13.38 -4.66
N VAL A 51 -12.95 13.67 -3.96
CA VAL A 51 -14.04 12.72 -3.68
C VAL A 51 -14.76 12.27 -4.96
N ALA A 52 -14.89 13.16 -5.93
CA ALA A 52 -15.53 12.87 -7.22
C ALA A 52 -14.69 11.95 -8.11
N ASP A 53 -13.40 11.79 -7.86
CA ASP A 53 -12.58 10.81 -8.57
C ASP A 53 -12.88 9.41 -8.01
N PRO A 54 -13.50 8.50 -8.77
CA PRO A 54 -13.92 7.19 -8.28
C PRO A 54 -12.76 6.28 -7.85
N MET A 55 -11.53 6.65 -8.16
CA MET A 55 -10.31 5.91 -7.78
C MET A 55 -9.60 6.54 -6.59
N SER A 56 -10.11 7.66 -6.05
CA SER A 56 -9.65 8.21 -4.79
C SER A 56 -10.11 7.36 -3.61
N ARG A 57 -9.36 7.42 -2.53
CA ARG A 57 -9.75 6.82 -1.25
C ARG A 57 -9.79 7.90 -0.18
N VAL A 58 -10.97 8.15 0.32
CA VAL A 58 -11.25 9.17 1.34
C VAL A 58 -12.06 8.53 2.45
N ASP A 59 -11.60 8.69 3.68
CA ASP A 59 -12.33 8.26 4.87
C ASP A 59 -13.21 9.44 5.37
N ASN A 60 -14.39 9.16 5.90
CA ASN A 60 -15.31 10.17 6.49
C ASN A 60 -15.58 11.39 5.59
N VAL A 61 -16.15 11.14 4.41
CA VAL A 61 -16.43 12.18 3.39
C VAL A 61 -17.30 13.33 3.92
N GLU A 62 -18.17 13.06 4.91
CA GLU A 62 -19.12 14.03 5.47
C GLU A 62 -18.47 15.02 6.46
N ASP A 63 -17.32 14.66 7.05
CA ASP A 63 -16.66 15.41 8.14
C ASP A 63 -15.43 16.20 7.66
N PHE A 64 -15.49 16.86 6.51
CA PHE A 64 -14.37 17.68 6.05
C PHE A 64 -14.27 19.00 6.83
N ASP A 65 -13.25 19.11 7.67
CA ASP A 65 -12.96 20.26 8.55
C ASP A 65 -11.99 21.30 7.94
N GLY A 66 -11.59 21.11 6.70
CA GLY A 66 -10.59 21.94 6.00
C GLY A 66 -9.19 21.32 5.93
N ASP A 67 -8.96 20.22 6.61
CA ASP A 67 -7.74 19.42 6.56
C ASP A 67 -7.94 18.18 5.64
N PHE A 68 -6.88 17.76 4.97
CA PHE A 68 -6.90 16.64 4.01
C PHE A 68 -6.42 15.32 4.60
N ASN A 69 -6.29 15.20 5.92
CA ASN A 69 -5.81 14.00 6.63
C ASN A 69 -6.66 12.74 6.38
N ASN A 70 -7.93 12.94 6.02
CA ASN A 70 -8.85 11.88 5.64
C ASN A 70 -8.69 11.40 4.19
N VAL A 71 -7.89 12.08 3.36
CA VAL A 71 -7.58 11.64 1.99
C VAL A 71 -6.43 10.64 2.02
N LYS A 72 -6.73 9.35 1.90
CA LYS A 72 -5.72 8.28 1.91
C LYS A 72 -5.09 8.06 0.54
N LYS A 73 -5.79 8.44 -0.52
CA LYS A 73 -5.29 8.31 -1.89
C LYS A 73 -5.99 9.29 -2.81
N VAL A 74 -5.22 10.02 -3.61
CA VAL A 74 -5.73 10.84 -4.72
C VAL A 74 -5.76 10.01 -6.00
N GLY A 75 -6.92 9.86 -6.60
CA GLY A 75 -7.11 9.11 -7.82
C GLY A 75 -6.51 9.77 -9.07
N PRO A 76 -6.36 9.00 -10.16
CA PRO A 76 -5.74 9.48 -11.41
C PRO A 76 -6.58 10.53 -12.15
N TYR A 77 -7.89 10.59 -11.90
CA TYR A 77 -8.81 11.52 -12.59
C TYR A 77 -8.92 12.88 -11.90
N THR A 78 -8.42 13.02 -10.68
CA THR A 78 -8.46 14.29 -9.93
C THR A 78 -7.82 15.44 -10.70
N GLN A 79 -6.68 15.20 -11.37
CA GLN A 79 -6.02 16.24 -12.19
C GLN A 79 -6.84 16.64 -13.41
N TRP A 80 -7.54 15.71 -14.02
CA TRP A 80 -8.46 15.98 -15.11
C TRP A 80 -9.67 16.80 -14.62
N LEU A 81 -10.28 16.44 -13.48
CA LEU A 81 -11.37 17.20 -12.85
C LEU A 81 -10.92 18.64 -12.53
N LEU A 82 -9.73 18.81 -11.98
CA LEU A 82 -9.12 20.13 -11.73
C LEU A 82 -8.97 20.94 -13.03
N LYS A 83 -8.53 20.30 -14.12
CA LYS A 83 -8.43 20.95 -15.44
C LYS A 83 -9.81 21.40 -15.94
N GLN A 84 -10.83 20.54 -15.85
CA GLN A 84 -12.20 20.89 -16.23
C GLN A 84 -12.73 22.09 -15.40
N TYR A 85 -12.58 22.07 -14.08
CA TYR A 85 -12.96 23.17 -13.20
C TYR A 85 -12.22 24.47 -13.55
N MET A 86 -10.91 24.42 -13.75
CA MET A 86 -10.12 25.60 -14.10
C MET A 86 -10.47 26.18 -15.49
N SER A 87 -10.99 25.36 -16.41
CA SER A 87 -11.43 25.84 -17.74
C SER A 87 -12.70 26.70 -17.69
N LEU A 88 -13.46 26.67 -16.57
CA LEU A 88 -14.65 27.53 -16.41
C LEU A 88 -14.35 29.03 -16.48
N ASN A 89 -13.13 29.44 -16.08
CA ASN A 89 -12.69 30.82 -16.29
C ASN A 89 -12.70 31.20 -17.77
N GLN A 90 -12.16 30.33 -18.65
CA GLN A 90 -12.16 30.58 -20.10
C GLN A 90 -13.59 30.58 -20.67
N ALA A 91 -14.47 29.75 -20.12
CA ALA A 91 -15.88 29.74 -20.52
C ALA A 91 -16.57 31.06 -20.11
N ALA A 92 -16.33 31.57 -18.90
CA ALA A 92 -16.88 32.85 -18.46
C ALA A 92 -16.34 34.05 -19.26
N GLU A 93 -15.05 34.01 -19.70
CA GLU A 93 -14.42 35.04 -20.55
C GLU A 93 -15.04 35.17 -21.94
N LYS A 94 -15.69 34.11 -22.44
CA LYS A 94 -16.43 34.16 -23.72
C LYS A 94 -17.73 34.93 -23.61
N GLU A 95 -18.32 35.00 -22.42
CA GLU A 95 -19.64 35.59 -22.17
C GLU A 95 -19.52 37.02 -21.60
N ALA A 96 -18.42 37.36 -20.92
CA ALA A 96 -18.23 38.64 -20.27
C ALA A 96 -16.76 39.03 -20.15
N GLU A 97 -16.48 40.34 -20.18
CA GLU A 97 -15.11 40.86 -20.02
C GLU A 97 -14.52 40.50 -18.65
N PHE A 98 -13.30 40.01 -18.66
CA PHE A 98 -12.58 39.54 -17.48
C PHE A 98 -12.52 40.59 -16.36
N GLY A 99 -12.85 40.17 -15.15
CA GLY A 99 -12.78 41.00 -13.95
C GLY A 99 -14.02 41.90 -13.68
N THR A 100 -14.95 41.96 -14.64
CA THR A 100 -16.20 42.69 -14.48
C THR A 100 -17.17 41.98 -13.50
N PRO A 101 -18.18 42.70 -12.92
CA PRO A 101 -19.24 42.05 -12.14
C PRO A 101 -20.01 40.98 -12.93
N ALA A 102 -20.24 41.19 -14.23
CA ALA A 102 -20.86 40.22 -15.12
C ALA A 102 -20.04 38.95 -15.25
N PHE A 103 -18.71 39.07 -15.48
CA PHE A 103 -17.77 37.92 -15.48
C PHE A 103 -17.83 37.15 -14.17
N LYS A 104 -17.79 37.84 -13.01
CA LYS A 104 -17.83 37.18 -11.70
C LYS A 104 -19.14 36.41 -11.47
N SER A 105 -20.26 37.00 -11.86
CA SER A 105 -21.58 36.38 -11.78
C SER A 105 -21.63 35.11 -12.66
N GLN A 106 -21.18 35.22 -13.91
CA GLN A 106 -21.16 34.11 -14.86
C GLN A 106 -20.23 32.98 -14.37
N LEU A 107 -19.03 33.32 -13.91
CA LEU A 107 -18.11 32.33 -13.38
C LEU A 107 -18.69 31.59 -12.17
N THR A 108 -19.32 32.32 -11.24
CA THR A 108 -19.96 31.70 -10.08
C THR A 108 -21.10 30.76 -10.47
N ALA A 109 -21.92 31.17 -11.45
CA ALA A 109 -22.99 30.31 -11.97
C ALA A 109 -22.43 29.01 -12.59
N LEU A 110 -21.38 29.10 -13.41
CA LEU A 110 -20.71 27.94 -14.00
C LEU A 110 -20.07 27.03 -12.95
N GLN A 111 -19.46 27.59 -11.90
CA GLN A 111 -18.87 26.82 -10.82
C GLN A 111 -19.94 26.09 -10.00
N ASN A 112 -21.04 26.73 -9.67
CA ASN A 112 -22.16 26.09 -8.97
C ASN A 112 -22.74 24.95 -9.80
N GLN A 113 -23.03 25.19 -11.08
CA GLN A 113 -23.53 24.16 -11.99
C GLN A 113 -22.57 22.97 -12.11
N PHE A 114 -21.27 23.26 -12.18
CA PHE A 114 -20.24 22.20 -12.24
C PHE A 114 -20.30 21.29 -11.01
N PHE A 115 -20.43 21.86 -9.81
CA PHE A 115 -20.50 21.07 -8.57
C PHE A 115 -21.85 20.37 -8.41
N GLU A 116 -22.95 20.94 -8.90
CA GLU A 116 -24.25 20.28 -8.92
C GLU A 116 -24.25 19.05 -9.83
N ASP A 117 -23.56 19.11 -10.98
CA ASP A 117 -23.47 18.01 -11.92
C ASP A 117 -22.29 17.04 -11.66
N LEU A 118 -21.47 17.29 -10.62
CA LEU A 118 -20.27 16.55 -10.36
C LEU A 118 -20.53 15.04 -10.12
N TYR A 119 -21.67 14.70 -9.52
CA TYR A 119 -22.07 13.30 -9.30
C TYR A 119 -22.27 12.54 -10.63
N LYS A 120 -22.82 13.21 -11.67
CA LYS A 120 -22.97 12.63 -13.03
C LYS A 120 -21.58 12.35 -13.63
N THR A 121 -20.71 13.34 -13.54
CA THR A 121 -19.31 13.20 -13.98
C THR A 121 -18.59 12.05 -13.25
N THR A 122 -18.85 11.85 -11.97
CA THR A 122 -18.31 10.72 -11.17
C THR A 122 -18.78 9.38 -11.74
N GLU A 123 -20.08 9.25 -12.08
CA GLU A 123 -20.61 8.02 -12.71
C GLU A 123 -20.01 7.77 -14.10
N ASP A 124 -19.82 8.82 -14.88
CA ASP A 124 -19.18 8.71 -16.20
C ASP A 124 -17.70 8.34 -16.09
N LEU A 125 -16.98 8.85 -15.09
CA LEU A 125 -15.61 8.43 -14.80
C LEU A 125 -15.52 6.97 -14.34
N LYS A 126 -16.51 6.46 -13.57
CA LYS A 126 -16.61 5.03 -13.24
C LYS A 126 -16.77 4.19 -14.49
N LYS A 127 -17.68 4.59 -15.40
CA LYS A 127 -17.88 3.90 -16.68
C LYS A 127 -16.62 3.97 -17.53
N PHE A 128 -16.00 5.14 -17.66
CA PHE A 128 -14.75 5.32 -18.40
C PHE A 128 -13.65 4.42 -17.85
N HIS A 129 -13.42 4.43 -16.54
CA HIS A 129 -12.42 3.59 -15.90
C HIS A 129 -12.62 2.11 -16.23
N ARG A 130 -13.89 1.68 -16.17
CA ARG A 130 -14.28 0.28 -16.37
C ARG A 130 -14.23 -0.16 -17.83
N PHE A 131 -14.60 0.72 -18.75
CA PHE A 131 -14.82 0.38 -20.17
C PHE A 131 -13.86 1.07 -21.15
N LYS A 132 -12.84 1.81 -20.67
CA LYS A 132 -11.90 2.54 -21.54
C LYS A 132 -11.28 1.67 -22.64
N GLN A 133 -11.09 0.37 -22.38
CA GLN A 133 -10.53 -0.56 -23.36
C GLN A 133 -11.49 -0.85 -24.55
N ARG A 134 -12.79 -0.58 -24.38
CA ARG A 134 -13.81 -0.70 -25.44
C ARG A 134 -13.88 0.55 -26.33
N LEU A 135 -13.29 1.65 -25.88
CA LEU A 135 -13.23 2.87 -26.66
C LEU A 135 -12.15 2.79 -27.75
N PRO A 136 -12.30 3.54 -28.85
CA PRO A 136 -11.23 3.78 -29.81
C PRO A 136 -9.97 4.28 -29.12
N LEU A 137 -8.79 3.92 -29.62
CA LEU A 137 -7.50 4.19 -28.98
C LEU A 137 -7.29 5.68 -28.66
N GLU A 138 -7.74 6.56 -29.54
CA GLU A 138 -7.66 8.02 -29.40
C GLU A 138 -8.50 8.56 -28.22
N LEU A 139 -9.55 7.83 -27.80
CA LEU A 139 -10.48 8.20 -26.73
C LEU A 139 -10.13 7.57 -25.36
N ARG A 140 -9.10 6.73 -25.30
CA ARG A 140 -8.68 6.06 -24.04
C ARG A 140 -7.88 6.96 -23.10
N ASP A 141 -7.41 8.10 -23.59
CA ASP A 141 -6.70 9.09 -22.79
C ASP A 141 -7.66 10.16 -22.28
N ILE A 142 -8.01 10.10 -20.98
CA ILE A 142 -8.93 11.05 -20.35
C ILE A 142 -8.50 12.51 -20.53
N ASN A 143 -7.20 12.79 -20.65
CA ASN A 143 -6.70 14.15 -20.80
C ASN A 143 -7.07 14.82 -22.12
N LYS A 144 -7.51 14.02 -23.12
CA LYS A 144 -7.98 14.49 -24.42
C LYS A 144 -9.49 14.74 -24.45
N LEU A 145 -10.22 14.34 -23.41
CA LEU A 145 -11.66 14.47 -23.33
C LEU A 145 -12.04 15.66 -22.43
N ASP A 146 -13.13 16.34 -22.78
CA ASP A 146 -13.89 17.18 -21.87
C ASP A 146 -15.07 16.39 -21.28
N ILE A 147 -15.87 17.03 -20.42
CA ILE A 147 -16.99 16.37 -19.73
C ILE A 147 -18.03 15.86 -20.73
N ASN A 148 -18.37 16.65 -21.75
CA ASN A 148 -19.38 16.28 -22.73
C ASN A 148 -18.90 15.11 -23.60
N THR A 149 -17.67 15.18 -24.06
CA THR A 149 -17.05 14.10 -24.86
C THR A 149 -16.91 12.83 -24.01
N LEU A 150 -16.58 12.93 -22.73
CA LEU A 150 -16.58 11.80 -21.82
C LEU A 150 -17.96 11.15 -21.77
N TYR A 151 -19.01 11.94 -21.45
CA TYR A 151 -20.38 11.46 -21.38
C TYR A 151 -20.82 10.77 -22.68
N ASP A 152 -20.62 11.41 -23.83
CA ASP A 152 -21.04 10.87 -25.12
C ASP A 152 -20.39 9.51 -25.43
N ASN A 153 -19.16 9.29 -24.98
CA ASN A 153 -18.45 8.05 -25.21
C ASN A 153 -18.78 6.94 -24.19
N VAL A 154 -19.37 7.26 -23.05
CA VAL A 154 -19.64 6.26 -22.01
C VAL A 154 -21.12 6.09 -21.65
N LYS A 155 -22.02 6.95 -22.17
CA LYS A 155 -23.47 6.95 -21.84
C LYS A 155 -24.16 5.60 -22.05
N ASP A 156 -23.76 4.88 -23.08
CA ASP A 156 -24.37 3.60 -23.45
C ASP A 156 -23.83 2.41 -22.65
N PHE A 157 -22.77 2.61 -21.84
CA PHE A 157 -22.26 1.54 -20.99
C PHE A 157 -23.07 1.45 -19.67
N SER A 158 -23.39 0.20 -19.28
CA SER A 158 -23.99 -0.10 -17.99
C SER A 158 -22.93 -0.61 -17.00
N LEU A 159 -22.99 -0.14 -15.75
CA LEU A 159 -22.16 -0.66 -14.65
C LEU A 159 -22.70 -1.99 -14.10
N GLU A 160 -23.91 -2.38 -14.49
CA GLU A 160 -24.57 -3.59 -14.03
C GLU A 160 -24.36 -4.77 -15.01
N LYS A 161 -23.92 -5.91 -14.49
CA LYS A 161 -23.96 -7.26 -15.13
C LYS A 161 -23.23 -7.46 -16.47
N GLU A 162 -22.23 -6.67 -16.81
CA GLU A 162 -21.50 -6.92 -18.05
C GLU A 162 -20.33 -7.90 -17.89
N LYS A 163 -20.09 -8.67 -18.96
CA LYS A 163 -18.93 -9.55 -19.12
C LYS A 163 -18.08 -9.06 -20.28
N ALA A 164 -16.79 -9.39 -20.25
CA ALA A 164 -15.93 -9.12 -21.39
C ALA A 164 -16.40 -9.87 -22.64
N THR A 165 -16.29 -9.21 -23.78
CA THR A 165 -16.58 -9.79 -25.10
C THR A 165 -15.50 -10.81 -25.49
N LYS A 166 -15.76 -11.60 -26.53
CA LYS A 166 -14.77 -12.55 -27.09
C LYS A 166 -13.50 -11.84 -27.58
N ASP A 167 -13.66 -10.67 -28.18
CA ASP A 167 -12.54 -9.91 -28.74
C ASP A 167 -11.69 -9.29 -27.60
N GLU A 168 -12.30 -8.78 -26.53
CA GLU A 168 -11.59 -8.31 -25.35
C GLU A 168 -10.79 -9.42 -24.67
N ARG A 169 -11.36 -10.63 -24.58
CA ARG A 169 -10.63 -11.80 -24.04
C ARG A 169 -9.45 -12.21 -24.92
N LYS A 170 -9.64 -12.18 -26.25
CA LYS A 170 -8.57 -12.47 -27.21
C LYS A 170 -7.44 -11.44 -27.14
N GLU A 171 -7.77 -10.18 -26.98
CA GLU A 171 -6.77 -9.12 -26.83
C GLU A 171 -6.07 -9.21 -25.47
N ALA A 172 -6.83 -9.43 -24.40
CA ALA A 172 -6.28 -9.58 -23.05
C ALA A 172 -5.32 -10.76 -22.90
N SER A 173 -5.46 -11.81 -23.70
CA SER A 173 -4.49 -12.91 -23.72
C SER A 173 -3.11 -12.50 -24.26
N LYS A 174 -3.02 -11.39 -24.97
CA LYS A 174 -1.76 -10.85 -25.52
C LYS A 174 -1.22 -9.70 -24.69
N THR A 175 -2.13 -8.82 -24.22
CA THR A 175 -1.79 -7.57 -23.56
C THR A 175 -1.87 -7.64 -22.06
N PHE A 176 -2.49 -8.69 -21.49
CA PHE A 176 -2.85 -8.82 -20.06
C PHE A 176 -3.76 -7.67 -19.55
N GLU A 177 -4.33 -6.89 -20.44
CA GLU A 177 -5.29 -5.84 -20.12
C GLU A 177 -6.71 -6.41 -20.26
N TYR A 178 -7.40 -6.66 -19.15
CA TYR A 178 -8.74 -7.22 -19.12
C TYR A 178 -9.73 -6.25 -18.47
N PRO A 179 -10.96 -6.09 -19.01
CA PRO A 179 -11.97 -5.28 -18.34
C PRO A 179 -12.21 -5.74 -16.90
N GLY A 180 -12.16 -4.81 -15.94
CA GLY A 180 -12.26 -5.11 -14.50
C GLY A 180 -10.95 -5.46 -13.82
N SER A 181 -9.82 -5.35 -14.52
CA SER A 181 -8.48 -5.45 -13.97
C SER A 181 -7.55 -4.37 -14.50
N ASP A 182 -6.47 -4.10 -13.78
CA ASP A 182 -5.40 -3.19 -14.17
C ASP A 182 -4.12 -3.98 -14.41
N LEU A 183 -3.44 -3.74 -15.54
CA LEU A 183 -2.07 -4.18 -15.74
C LEU A 183 -1.16 -3.27 -14.92
N ILE A 184 -0.52 -3.80 -13.87
CA ILE A 184 0.30 -3.01 -12.95
C ILE A 184 1.79 -3.21 -13.14
N TYR A 185 2.19 -4.30 -13.78
CA TYR A 185 3.58 -4.60 -14.10
C TYR A 185 3.69 -5.41 -15.39
N ASP A 186 4.59 -4.98 -16.28
CA ASP A 186 4.96 -5.71 -17.51
C ASP A 186 6.47 -5.63 -17.67
N GLY A 187 7.18 -6.56 -17.01
CA GLY A 187 8.64 -6.67 -17.00
C GLY A 187 9.17 -7.68 -17.99
N PRO A 188 10.48 -7.95 -17.97
CA PRO A 188 11.10 -8.89 -18.91
C PRO A 188 10.64 -10.34 -18.71
N ASN A 189 10.48 -10.77 -17.45
CA ASN A 189 10.17 -12.17 -17.11
C ASN A 189 8.76 -12.34 -16.55
N TRP A 190 8.17 -11.30 -16.01
CA TRP A 190 6.88 -11.37 -15.29
C TRP A 190 5.90 -10.30 -15.75
N VAL A 191 4.62 -10.65 -15.65
CA VAL A 191 3.48 -9.73 -15.81
C VAL A 191 2.61 -9.84 -14.57
N VAL A 192 2.11 -8.71 -14.07
CA VAL A 192 1.18 -8.70 -12.95
C VAL A 192 -0.04 -7.86 -13.30
N THR A 193 -1.21 -8.48 -13.16
CA THR A 193 -2.50 -7.79 -13.23
C THR A 193 -3.14 -7.75 -11.85
N LYS A 194 -3.94 -6.72 -11.61
CA LYS A 194 -4.63 -6.48 -10.34
C LYS A 194 -6.12 -6.36 -10.60
N VAL A 195 -6.89 -7.31 -10.09
CA VAL A 195 -8.35 -7.28 -10.14
C VAL A 195 -8.85 -6.49 -8.94
N THR A 196 -9.47 -5.34 -9.19
CA THR A 196 -10.01 -4.42 -8.17
C THR A 196 -11.51 -4.24 -8.28
N ASP A 197 -12.08 -4.51 -9.46
CA ASP A 197 -13.52 -4.44 -9.68
C ASP A 197 -14.25 -5.50 -8.85
N LYS A 198 -15.19 -5.05 -8.01
CA LYS A 198 -15.96 -5.94 -7.11
C LYS A 198 -17.20 -6.54 -7.79
N GLY A 199 -17.49 -6.14 -9.01
CA GLY A 199 -18.65 -6.56 -9.77
C GLY A 199 -18.39 -7.73 -10.72
N SER A 200 -19.30 -7.88 -11.69
CA SER A 200 -19.27 -8.98 -12.66
C SER A 200 -18.05 -8.97 -13.58
N LEU A 201 -17.50 -7.80 -13.91
CA LEU A 201 -16.28 -7.71 -14.73
C LEU A 201 -15.04 -8.18 -13.98
N GLY A 202 -14.88 -7.79 -12.70
CA GLY A 202 -13.80 -8.30 -11.88
C GLY A 202 -13.89 -9.81 -11.69
N LYS A 203 -15.10 -10.34 -11.50
CA LYS A 203 -15.32 -11.79 -11.44
C LYS A 203 -14.96 -12.48 -12.77
N ASP A 204 -15.37 -11.89 -13.89
CA ASP A 204 -15.04 -12.43 -15.22
C ASP A 204 -13.53 -12.36 -15.49
N ALA A 205 -12.85 -11.28 -15.04
CA ALA A 205 -11.39 -11.15 -15.10
C ALA A 205 -10.69 -12.26 -14.29
N ALA A 206 -11.10 -12.46 -13.03
CA ALA A 206 -10.54 -13.52 -12.18
C ALA A 206 -10.78 -14.92 -12.80
N CYS A 207 -11.95 -15.16 -13.36
CA CYS A 207 -12.27 -16.40 -14.05
C CYS A 207 -11.39 -16.58 -15.31
N PHE A 208 -11.23 -15.54 -16.13
CA PHE A 208 -10.42 -15.59 -17.35
C PHE A 208 -8.95 -15.86 -17.01
N PHE A 209 -8.36 -15.10 -16.11
CA PHE A 209 -6.96 -15.27 -15.73
C PHE A 209 -6.67 -16.61 -15.04
N GLY A 210 -7.65 -17.18 -14.37
CA GLY A 210 -7.58 -18.53 -13.79
C GLY A 210 -8.03 -19.65 -14.74
N GLY A 211 -8.33 -19.33 -16.02
CA GLY A 211 -8.73 -20.33 -17.00
C GLY A 211 -10.07 -21.00 -16.68
N TYR A 212 -11.00 -20.26 -16.08
CA TYR A 212 -12.36 -20.72 -15.73
C TYR A 212 -12.37 -22.01 -14.87
N ASN A 213 -11.39 -22.14 -13.95
CA ASN A 213 -11.18 -23.31 -13.10
C ASN A 213 -10.89 -24.62 -13.89
N LYS A 214 -10.39 -24.50 -15.10
CA LYS A 214 -9.95 -25.63 -15.94
C LYS A 214 -8.44 -25.73 -16.04
N GLU A 215 -7.76 -24.56 -15.97
CA GLU A 215 -6.32 -24.42 -16.10
C GLU A 215 -5.66 -24.20 -14.73
N THR A 216 -6.37 -23.59 -13.81
CA THR A 216 -5.97 -23.47 -12.41
C THR A 216 -7.06 -24.06 -11.51
N ARG A 217 -6.70 -24.39 -10.27
CA ARG A 217 -7.66 -24.86 -9.25
C ARG A 217 -8.17 -23.77 -8.32
N TRP A 218 -7.89 -22.51 -8.63
CA TRP A 218 -8.29 -21.39 -7.78
C TRP A 218 -9.81 -21.30 -7.65
N CYS A 219 -10.29 -21.30 -6.43
CA CYS A 219 -11.71 -21.19 -6.11
C CYS A 219 -12.33 -19.86 -6.62
N THR A 220 -11.52 -18.79 -6.70
CA THR A 220 -11.93 -17.48 -7.20
C THR A 220 -12.15 -17.44 -8.71
N SER A 221 -11.59 -18.40 -9.47
CA SER A 221 -11.73 -18.52 -10.92
C SER A 221 -12.87 -19.43 -11.37
N ALA A 222 -13.65 -19.95 -10.46
CA ALA A 222 -14.80 -20.80 -10.73
C ALA A 222 -16.07 -19.96 -10.94
N PRO A 223 -16.65 -19.91 -12.16
CA PRO A 223 -17.77 -19.01 -12.49
C PRO A 223 -19.03 -19.21 -11.63
N GLY A 224 -19.26 -20.43 -11.15
CA GLY A 224 -20.44 -20.80 -10.36
C GLY A 224 -20.29 -20.60 -8.85
N LEU A 225 -19.09 -20.25 -8.37
CA LEU A 225 -18.82 -20.13 -6.93
C LEU A 225 -18.77 -18.65 -6.49
N SER A 226 -19.10 -18.40 -5.23
CA SER A 226 -19.10 -17.05 -4.62
C SER A 226 -17.81 -16.73 -3.88
N TRP A 227 -16.71 -17.46 -4.16
CA TRP A 227 -15.44 -17.21 -3.47
C TRP A 227 -14.80 -15.88 -3.90
N PHE A 228 -14.95 -15.51 -5.16
CA PHE A 228 -14.47 -14.23 -5.66
C PHE A 228 -14.99 -13.07 -4.81
N GLU A 229 -16.30 -13.03 -4.56
CA GLU A 229 -16.96 -11.94 -3.81
C GLU A 229 -16.47 -11.87 -2.36
N LYS A 230 -16.07 -13.00 -1.77
CA LYS A 230 -15.50 -13.03 -0.41
C LYS A 230 -14.11 -12.40 -0.38
N TYR A 231 -13.22 -12.80 -1.31
CA TYR A 231 -11.85 -12.29 -1.32
C TYR A 231 -11.78 -10.82 -1.74
N ILE A 232 -12.46 -10.45 -2.82
CA ILE A 232 -12.40 -9.10 -3.39
C ILE A 232 -12.98 -8.02 -2.44
N LYS A 233 -13.80 -8.42 -1.49
CA LYS A 233 -14.33 -7.55 -0.43
C LYS A 233 -13.21 -7.03 0.46
N ASP A 234 -12.27 -7.91 0.82
CA ASP A 234 -11.19 -7.63 1.76
C ASP A 234 -9.98 -6.98 1.06
N GLY A 235 -9.83 -7.20 -0.24
CA GLY A 235 -8.76 -6.58 -1.04
C GLY A 235 -8.66 -7.12 -2.45
N PRO A 236 -7.73 -6.59 -3.25
CA PRO A 236 -7.55 -6.99 -4.65
C PRO A 236 -6.94 -8.39 -4.77
N LEU A 237 -7.27 -9.06 -5.87
CA LEU A 237 -6.58 -10.27 -6.33
C LEU A 237 -5.49 -9.87 -7.33
N TYR A 238 -4.29 -10.38 -7.13
CA TYR A 238 -3.18 -10.24 -8.06
C TYR A 238 -2.98 -11.52 -8.84
N GLN A 239 -2.87 -11.41 -10.15
CA GLN A 239 -2.54 -12.51 -11.05
C GLN A 239 -1.13 -12.27 -11.58
N VAL A 240 -0.23 -13.20 -11.29
CA VAL A 240 1.20 -13.12 -11.61
C VAL A 240 1.52 -14.15 -12.66
N PHE A 241 2.04 -13.74 -13.80
CA PHE A 241 2.31 -14.60 -14.96
C PHE A 241 3.79 -14.59 -15.30
N LYS A 242 4.38 -15.77 -15.52
CA LYS A 242 5.74 -15.90 -16.00
C LYS A 242 5.79 -15.89 -17.53
N LYS A 243 6.59 -15.02 -18.11
CA LYS A 243 6.81 -14.93 -19.55
C LYS A 243 7.75 -16.02 -20.07
N GLY A 244 7.70 -16.29 -21.37
CA GLY A 244 8.67 -17.14 -22.06
C GLY A 244 8.46 -18.64 -21.89
N GLY A 245 7.43 -19.06 -21.15
CA GLY A 245 7.07 -20.47 -20.99
C GLY A 245 5.94 -20.93 -21.92
N GLU A 246 5.40 -22.11 -21.63
CA GLU A 246 4.24 -22.64 -22.34
C GLU A 246 3.00 -21.75 -22.12
N THR A 247 2.17 -21.66 -23.13
CA THR A 247 0.87 -20.98 -23.06
C THR A 247 -0.27 -21.99 -23.12
N SER A 248 -1.36 -21.65 -22.42
CA SER A 248 -2.57 -22.45 -22.41
C SER A 248 -3.26 -22.45 -23.77
N PRO A 249 -3.68 -23.61 -24.28
CA PRO A 249 -4.45 -23.68 -25.52
C PRO A 249 -5.84 -23.02 -25.43
N GLN A 250 -6.41 -22.84 -24.22
CA GLN A 250 -7.75 -22.29 -24.05
C GLN A 250 -7.76 -20.77 -23.93
N THR A 251 -6.83 -20.21 -23.14
CA THR A 251 -6.78 -18.77 -22.87
C THR A 251 -5.61 -18.06 -23.52
N ASN A 252 -4.64 -18.81 -24.06
CA ASN A 252 -3.36 -18.31 -24.57
C ASN A 252 -2.53 -17.54 -23.53
N LEU A 253 -2.87 -17.68 -22.25
CA LEU A 253 -2.10 -17.13 -21.14
C LEU A 253 -0.97 -18.07 -20.74
N PRO A 254 0.12 -17.59 -20.13
CA PRO A 254 1.17 -18.44 -19.60
C PRO A 254 0.62 -19.53 -18.66
N VAL A 255 1.13 -20.76 -18.82
CA VAL A 255 0.76 -21.87 -17.93
C VAL A 255 1.27 -21.59 -16.53
N GLU A 256 2.53 -21.15 -16.39
CA GLU A 256 3.11 -20.80 -15.09
C GLU A 256 2.54 -19.44 -14.63
N ARG A 257 1.65 -19.51 -13.65
CA ARG A 257 0.98 -18.34 -13.08
C ARG A 257 0.63 -18.59 -11.63
N TYR A 258 0.42 -17.49 -10.90
CA TYR A 258 0.14 -17.48 -9.47
C TYR A 258 -1.00 -16.50 -9.16
N GLN A 259 -1.71 -16.75 -8.05
CA GLN A 259 -2.71 -15.82 -7.54
C GLN A 259 -2.33 -15.40 -6.13
N PHE A 260 -2.26 -14.09 -5.88
CA PHE A 260 -1.94 -13.53 -4.57
C PHE A 260 -3.11 -12.73 -4.02
N HIS A 261 -3.39 -12.93 -2.74
CA HIS A 261 -4.34 -12.15 -1.97
C HIS A 261 -3.72 -11.79 -0.60
N PHE A 262 -3.18 -10.58 -0.51
CA PHE A 262 -2.43 -10.12 0.66
C PHE A 262 -3.27 -10.07 1.94
N PRO A 263 -4.56 -9.60 1.94
CA PRO A 263 -5.36 -9.55 3.16
C PRO A 263 -5.55 -10.91 3.83
N SER A 264 -5.68 -12.00 3.06
CA SER A 264 -5.81 -13.35 3.61
C SER A 264 -4.48 -14.09 3.77
N GLY A 265 -3.38 -13.52 3.27
CA GLY A 265 -2.07 -14.19 3.25
C GLY A 265 -2.01 -15.40 2.32
N GLN A 266 -2.89 -15.48 1.32
CA GLN A 266 -2.93 -16.60 0.36
C GLN A 266 -2.13 -16.24 -0.89
N PHE A 267 -1.12 -17.07 -1.18
CA PHE A 267 -0.21 -16.95 -2.32
C PHE A 267 -0.14 -18.32 -3.00
N MET A 268 -0.92 -18.51 -4.04
CA MET A 268 -1.26 -19.82 -4.58
C MET A 268 -0.63 -20.06 -5.96
N ASP A 269 -0.09 -21.28 -6.15
CA ASP A 269 0.27 -21.78 -7.47
C ASP A 269 -0.98 -22.20 -8.28
N ILE A 270 -0.81 -22.69 -9.49
CA ILE A 270 -1.90 -23.15 -10.36
C ILE A 270 -2.74 -24.30 -9.77
N ASN A 271 -2.19 -25.05 -8.83
CA ASN A 271 -2.84 -26.20 -8.18
C ASN A 271 -3.55 -25.80 -6.87
N ASP A 272 -3.65 -24.50 -6.60
CA ASP A 272 -4.20 -23.96 -5.33
C ASP A 272 -3.37 -24.40 -4.10
N ARG A 273 -2.06 -24.54 -4.28
CA ARG A 273 -1.11 -24.84 -3.21
C ARG A 273 -0.42 -23.56 -2.77
N GLN A 274 -0.34 -23.37 -1.46
CA GLN A 274 0.36 -22.25 -0.87
C GLN A 274 1.84 -22.29 -1.24
N ILE A 275 2.38 -21.20 -1.78
CA ILE A 275 3.82 -21.01 -2.01
C ILE A 275 4.42 -20.20 -0.87
N ASP A 276 5.73 -20.32 -0.66
CA ASP A 276 6.48 -19.37 0.15
C ASP A 276 6.74 -18.09 -0.65
N LEU A 277 6.02 -17.02 -0.28
CA LEU A 277 6.13 -15.73 -1.00
C LEU A 277 7.51 -15.08 -0.81
N VAL A 278 8.17 -15.33 0.34
CA VAL A 278 9.51 -14.78 0.61
C VAL A 278 10.54 -15.43 -0.31
N ASP A 279 10.52 -16.75 -0.42
CA ASP A 279 11.38 -17.47 -1.34
C ASP A 279 11.08 -17.09 -2.80
N PHE A 280 9.81 -17.02 -3.17
CA PHE A 280 9.39 -16.60 -4.51
C PHE A 280 9.92 -15.21 -4.89
N LEU A 281 9.75 -14.21 -4.03
CA LEU A 281 10.21 -12.83 -4.28
C LEU A 281 11.72 -12.65 -4.10
N SER A 282 12.41 -13.59 -3.43
CA SER A 282 13.86 -13.51 -3.26
C SER A 282 14.62 -14.23 -4.38
N SER A 283 14.05 -15.30 -4.91
CA SER A 283 14.74 -16.23 -5.83
C SER A 283 14.10 -16.27 -7.21
N ASP A 284 12.79 -16.50 -7.30
CA ASP A 284 12.11 -16.74 -8.58
C ASP A 284 11.72 -15.45 -9.30
N ALA A 285 11.22 -14.47 -8.55
CA ALA A 285 10.70 -13.21 -9.08
C ALA A 285 11.22 -11.98 -8.33
N PRO A 286 12.54 -11.78 -8.16
CA PRO A 286 13.09 -10.67 -7.39
C PRO A 286 12.71 -9.28 -7.97
N GLU A 287 12.42 -9.21 -9.26
CA GLU A 287 11.97 -7.98 -9.92
C GLU A 287 10.57 -7.51 -9.45
N LEU A 288 9.76 -8.40 -8.85
CA LEU A 288 8.45 -8.08 -8.32
C LEU A 288 8.48 -7.60 -6.86
N LYS A 289 9.62 -7.71 -6.20
CA LYS A 289 9.78 -7.39 -4.78
C LYS A 289 9.29 -5.98 -4.45
N GLU A 290 9.77 -4.98 -5.18
CA GLU A 290 9.38 -3.59 -4.94
C GLU A 290 7.92 -3.28 -5.30
N LEU A 291 7.36 -4.01 -6.29
CA LEU A 291 5.94 -3.87 -6.66
C LEU A 291 5.01 -4.19 -5.48
N PHE A 292 5.33 -5.23 -4.71
CA PHE A 292 4.49 -5.71 -3.62
C PHE A 292 4.81 -5.11 -2.25
N LYS A 293 5.84 -4.26 -2.14
CA LYS A 293 6.25 -3.63 -0.87
C LYS A 293 5.09 -2.94 -0.15
N SER A 294 4.31 -2.15 -0.88
CA SER A 294 3.16 -1.43 -0.32
C SER A 294 2.04 -2.36 0.17
N GLU A 295 1.85 -3.52 -0.45
CA GLU A 295 0.84 -4.48 -0.03
C GLU A 295 1.26 -5.19 1.26
N PHE A 296 2.54 -5.54 1.40
CA PHE A 296 3.08 -6.01 2.67
C PHE A 296 2.95 -4.98 3.78
N ALA A 297 3.26 -3.71 3.49
CA ALA A 297 3.15 -2.61 4.45
C ALA A 297 1.72 -2.44 4.99
N LYS A 298 0.69 -2.62 4.16
CA LYS A 298 -0.72 -2.60 4.61
C LYS A 298 -1.03 -3.70 5.61
N GLY A 299 -0.46 -4.90 5.42
CA GLY A 299 -0.59 -6.02 6.36
C GLY A 299 0.05 -5.74 7.72
N LEU A 300 1.07 -4.89 7.78
CA LEU A 300 1.75 -4.51 9.02
C LEU A 300 0.87 -3.70 9.98
N THR A 301 -0.19 -3.08 9.47
CA THR A 301 -1.10 -2.27 10.29
C THR A 301 -2.22 -3.06 10.95
N SER A 302 -2.46 -4.31 10.54
CA SER A 302 -3.60 -5.11 11.00
C SER A 302 -3.46 -5.65 12.44
N GLY A 303 -2.25 -5.67 13.01
CA GLY A 303 -1.98 -6.07 14.40
C GLY A 303 -1.89 -4.92 15.40
N LYS A 304 -2.22 -3.68 14.99
CA LYS A 304 -2.09 -2.49 15.84
C LYS A 304 -3.35 -2.28 16.67
N THR A 305 -3.30 -2.62 17.95
CA THR A 305 -4.30 -2.19 18.91
C THR A 305 -3.74 -0.98 19.67
N GLY A 306 -4.15 0.23 19.26
CA GLY A 306 -3.69 1.45 19.88
C GLY A 306 -2.18 1.70 19.69
N LYS A 307 -1.48 2.03 20.77
CA LYS A 307 -0.04 2.37 20.80
C LYS A 307 0.90 1.17 21.04
N ARG A 308 0.39 -0.06 20.90
CA ARG A 308 1.16 -1.31 21.04
C ARG A 308 1.37 -1.96 19.69
N VAL A 309 2.59 -2.34 19.38
CA VAL A 309 2.96 -3.12 18.19
C VAL A 309 3.54 -4.46 18.65
N VAL A 310 2.96 -5.56 18.13
CA VAL A 310 3.43 -6.92 18.43
C VAL A 310 3.81 -7.60 17.13
N LEU A 311 4.99 -8.21 17.10
CA LEU A 311 5.52 -8.96 15.99
C LEU A 311 5.90 -10.37 16.47
N ASN A 312 5.37 -11.39 15.78
CA ASN A 312 5.67 -12.80 16.04
C ASN A 312 6.47 -13.40 14.88
N TYR A 313 7.77 -13.43 15.03
CA TYR A 313 8.67 -13.96 14.00
C TYR A 313 8.70 -15.50 14.02
N PRO A 314 8.73 -16.20 12.88
CA PRO A 314 8.68 -15.72 11.47
C PRO A 314 7.25 -15.75 10.86
N ASN A 315 6.21 -15.89 11.65
CA ASN A 315 4.90 -16.36 11.20
C ASN A 315 3.96 -15.26 10.67
N ASP A 316 4.26 -14.00 10.91
CA ASP A 316 3.39 -12.89 10.51
C ASP A 316 3.87 -12.12 9.27
N ALA A 317 3.01 -11.23 8.76
CA ALA A 317 3.33 -10.40 7.60
C ALA A 317 4.52 -9.45 7.85
N ALA A 318 4.71 -9.02 9.09
CA ALA A 318 5.81 -8.14 9.47
C ALA A 318 7.15 -8.86 9.38
N SER A 319 7.21 -10.11 9.79
CA SER A 319 8.41 -10.93 9.65
C SER A 319 8.82 -11.14 8.20
N LYS A 320 7.85 -11.41 7.34
CA LYS A 320 8.07 -11.52 5.89
C LYS A 320 8.55 -10.19 5.30
N PHE A 321 7.95 -9.08 5.73
CA PHE A 321 8.40 -7.75 5.33
C PHE A 321 9.86 -7.49 5.73
N ILE A 322 10.23 -7.81 6.98
CA ILE A 322 11.60 -7.63 7.47
C ILE A 322 12.61 -8.46 6.67
N VAL A 323 12.29 -9.72 6.38
CA VAL A 323 13.16 -10.58 5.57
C VAL A 323 13.37 -10.02 4.16
N LEU A 324 12.31 -9.48 3.56
CA LEU A 324 12.36 -8.95 2.19
C LEU A 324 13.01 -7.56 2.11
N TYR A 325 12.69 -6.67 3.04
CA TYR A 325 13.01 -5.24 2.92
C TYR A 325 13.94 -4.70 4.00
N GLY A 326 14.17 -5.48 5.06
CA GLY A 326 15.04 -5.12 6.18
C GLY A 326 14.32 -4.42 7.33
N PHE A 327 15.04 -4.30 8.43
CA PHE A 327 14.53 -3.68 9.66
C PHE A 327 14.37 -2.16 9.55
N ASP A 328 15.26 -1.49 8.83
CA ASP A 328 15.18 -0.04 8.64
C ASP A 328 13.87 0.35 7.98
N GLU A 329 13.49 -0.35 6.91
CA GLU A 329 12.23 -0.14 6.19
C GLU A 329 11.01 -0.49 7.06
N TYR A 330 11.13 -1.53 7.90
CA TYR A 330 10.07 -1.88 8.84
C TYR A 330 9.86 -0.78 9.88
N PHE A 331 10.93 -0.26 10.47
CA PHE A 331 10.86 0.83 11.45
C PHE A 331 10.31 2.13 10.86
N GLU A 332 10.56 2.41 9.55
CA GLU A 332 9.91 3.52 8.85
C GLU A 332 8.39 3.39 8.81
N SER A 333 7.88 2.17 8.74
CA SER A 333 6.43 1.89 8.64
C SER A 333 5.70 1.96 9.99
N LEU A 334 6.44 2.05 11.12
CA LEU A 334 5.84 2.02 12.45
C LEU A 334 5.31 3.40 12.87
N PRO A 335 4.22 3.44 13.69
CA PRO A 335 3.69 4.69 14.23
C PRO A 335 4.69 5.32 15.21
N LYS A 336 5.02 6.58 15.00
CA LYS A 336 6.00 7.29 15.83
C LYS A 336 5.54 7.54 17.27
N ASP A 337 4.24 7.46 17.54
CA ASP A 337 3.63 7.60 18.87
C ASP A 337 3.45 6.27 19.63
N MET A 338 4.07 5.20 19.14
CA MET A 338 4.02 3.88 19.75
C MET A 338 4.62 3.91 21.18
N GLU A 339 3.91 3.29 22.13
CA GLU A 339 4.32 3.18 23.54
C GLU A 339 4.96 1.82 23.87
N ARG A 340 4.53 0.75 23.16
CA ARG A 340 5.04 -0.61 23.39
C ARG A 340 5.40 -1.29 22.09
N PHE A 341 6.59 -1.86 22.06
CA PHE A 341 7.05 -2.71 20.98
C PHE A 341 7.47 -4.08 21.51
N GLU A 342 6.82 -5.11 20.98
CA GLU A 342 7.10 -6.50 21.34
C GLU A 342 7.48 -7.28 20.10
N PHE A 343 8.66 -7.85 20.10
CA PHE A 343 9.15 -8.74 19.06
C PHE A 343 9.52 -10.07 19.70
N THR A 344 8.71 -11.10 19.43
CA THR A 344 8.88 -12.42 20.03
C THR A 344 9.17 -13.47 18.98
N LYS A 345 10.02 -14.43 19.30
CA LYS A 345 10.19 -15.64 18.50
C LYS A 345 8.94 -16.49 18.68
N GLY A 346 8.11 -16.59 17.62
CA GLY A 346 6.91 -17.40 17.64
C GLY A 346 7.25 -18.88 17.87
N THR A 347 6.51 -19.51 18.78
CA THR A 347 6.55 -20.97 18.92
C THR A 347 5.92 -21.60 17.69
N SER A 348 6.55 -22.63 17.12
CA SER A 348 6.10 -23.33 15.92
C SER A 348 4.61 -23.67 15.97
N ASN A 349 3.87 -23.32 14.92
CA ASN A 349 2.44 -23.62 14.82
C ASN A 349 2.17 -25.12 14.87
N ARG A 350 1.06 -25.51 15.55
CA ARG A 350 0.52 -26.87 15.65
C ARG A 350 0.13 -27.56 14.33
N TYR A 351 0.40 -26.94 13.19
CA TYR A 351 0.15 -27.50 11.87
C TYR A 351 1.50 -27.71 11.16
N GLY A 352 2.21 -28.75 11.56
CA GLY A 352 3.12 -29.64 10.84
C GLY A 352 3.98 -29.10 9.67
N GLY A 353 4.47 -27.86 9.71
CA GLY A 353 5.57 -27.43 8.86
C GLY A 353 6.87 -27.58 9.63
N SER A 354 7.82 -28.38 9.14
CA SER A 354 9.09 -28.66 9.82
C SER A 354 9.84 -27.36 10.11
N SER A 355 9.98 -27.06 11.39
CA SER A 355 10.63 -25.84 11.90
C SER A 355 12.16 -25.96 11.98
N ASP A 356 12.78 -26.81 11.16
CA ASP A 356 14.19 -27.14 11.29
C ASP A 356 15.14 -26.14 10.62
N THR A 357 14.66 -25.00 10.15
CA THR A 357 15.48 -23.96 9.54
C THR A 357 15.21 -22.55 10.03
N ILE A 358 14.70 -22.36 11.24
CA ILE A 358 14.84 -21.04 11.88
C ILE A 358 16.31 -20.96 12.33
N LYS A 359 17.20 -20.61 11.39
CA LYS A 359 18.56 -20.20 11.74
C LYS A 359 18.45 -19.15 12.83
N GLU A 360 19.27 -19.31 13.88
CA GLU A 360 19.40 -18.29 14.92
C GLU A 360 19.70 -16.95 14.25
N ILE A 361 18.70 -16.12 14.14
CA ILE A 361 18.83 -14.81 13.49
C ILE A 361 19.35 -13.87 14.57
N GLY A 362 20.56 -13.33 14.37
CA GLY A 362 21.03 -12.18 15.11
C GLY A 362 20.64 -10.93 14.36
N ILE A 363 19.74 -10.13 14.94
CA ILE A 363 19.32 -8.88 14.36
C ILE A 363 20.03 -7.74 15.06
N LYS A 364 20.68 -6.91 14.26
CA LYS A 364 21.18 -5.62 14.71
C LYS A 364 19.99 -4.65 14.65
N ILE A 365 19.50 -4.26 15.82
CA ILE A 365 18.40 -3.30 15.88
C ILE A 365 18.90 -1.96 15.33
N PRO A 366 18.19 -1.32 14.38
CA PRO A 366 18.68 -0.11 13.73
C PRO A 366 18.63 1.12 14.64
N GLU A 367 19.46 2.13 14.34
CA GLU A 367 19.50 3.42 15.04
C GLU A 367 18.15 4.15 15.03
N LYS A 368 17.28 3.87 14.09
CA LYS A 368 15.89 4.37 14.02
C LYS A 368 15.04 4.02 15.23
N LEU A 369 15.41 3.00 16.00
CA LEU A 369 14.75 2.72 17.29
C LEU A 369 14.68 3.97 18.17
N GLY A 370 15.71 4.80 18.18
CA GLY A 370 15.77 6.03 18.97
C GLY A 370 14.76 7.12 18.58
N GLU A 371 14.03 6.97 17.48
CA GLU A 371 12.98 7.91 17.06
C GLU A 371 11.64 7.68 17.78
N PHE A 372 11.46 6.51 18.41
CA PHE A 372 10.23 6.15 19.13
C PHE A 372 10.26 6.61 20.58
N THR A 373 10.36 7.91 20.78
CA THR A 373 10.59 8.53 22.11
C THR A 373 9.45 8.31 23.11
N ASN A 374 8.28 7.85 22.68
CA ASN A 374 7.15 7.53 23.53
C ASN A 374 7.18 6.10 24.09
N LEU A 375 8.15 5.25 23.67
CA LEU A 375 8.25 3.88 24.16
C LEU A 375 8.45 3.85 25.69
N ASP A 376 7.54 3.18 26.38
CA ASP A 376 7.64 2.83 27.80
C ASP A 376 8.09 1.38 28.01
N ALA A 377 7.82 0.49 27.05
CA ALA A 377 8.21 -0.91 27.09
C ALA A 377 8.77 -1.40 25.74
N LEU A 378 9.92 -2.06 25.82
CA LEU A 378 10.60 -2.71 24.70
C LEU A 378 10.86 -4.18 25.06
N HIS A 379 10.23 -5.11 24.34
CA HIS A 379 10.41 -6.56 24.52
C HIS A 379 10.91 -7.20 23.24
N LEU A 380 12.12 -7.78 23.27
CA LEU A 380 12.78 -8.38 22.09
C LEU A 380 13.30 -9.78 22.47
N GLU A 381 12.55 -10.81 22.14
CA GLU A 381 12.83 -12.20 22.54
C GLU A 381 13.43 -13.02 21.40
N GLY A 382 14.61 -13.60 21.65
CA GLY A 382 15.21 -14.64 20.82
C GLY A 382 15.79 -14.18 19.47
N VAL A 383 15.90 -12.86 19.24
CA VAL A 383 16.20 -12.31 17.89
C VAL A 383 17.34 -11.29 17.87
N VAL A 384 17.74 -10.71 19.00
CA VAL A 384 18.68 -9.59 19.06
C VAL A 384 20.12 -10.05 19.06
N GLU A 385 20.96 -9.42 18.25
CA GLU A 385 22.40 -9.49 18.30
C GLU A 385 23.00 -8.23 18.98
N THR A 386 22.54 -7.05 18.62
CA THR A 386 22.96 -5.77 19.19
C THR A 386 21.81 -4.80 19.31
N LEU A 387 21.87 -3.94 20.33
CA LEU A 387 21.04 -2.74 20.47
C LEU A 387 21.83 -1.52 20.00
N PRO A 388 21.19 -0.51 19.40
CA PRO A 388 21.87 0.72 18.95
C PRO A 388 22.10 1.70 20.11
N ASP A 389 23.08 2.59 19.95
CA ASP A 389 23.33 3.67 20.90
C ASP A 389 22.20 4.70 21.00
N SER A 390 21.38 4.79 19.96
CA SER A 390 20.19 5.64 19.95
C SER A 390 19.13 5.25 20.99
N VAL A 391 19.25 4.06 21.60
CA VAL A 391 18.39 3.66 22.72
C VAL A 391 18.35 4.71 23.84
N LYS A 392 19.42 5.48 24.04
CA LYS A 392 19.49 6.63 24.98
C LYS A 392 18.42 7.71 24.75
N ASN A 393 17.83 7.75 23.55
CA ASN A 393 16.78 8.71 23.20
C ASN A 393 15.40 8.29 23.74
N LEU A 394 15.23 7.03 24.17
CA LEU A 394 13.98 6.48 24.68
C LEU A 394 13.76 6.92 26.14
N LYS A 395 13.64 8.22 26.38
CA LYS A 395 13.59 8.77 27.73
C LYS A 395 12.41 8.29 28.58
N ASN A 396 11.36 7.80 27.94
CA ASN A 396 10.17 7.25 28.59
C ASN A 396 10.30 5.74 28.88
N LEU A 397 11.36 5.07 28.42
CA LEU A 397 11.51 3.63 28.59
C LEU A 397 11.66 3.25 30.05
N VAL A 398 10.73 2.42 30.54
CA VAL A 398 10.68 1.88 31.90
C VAL A 398 11.11 0.42 31.92
N PHE A 399 10.68 -0.34 30.90
CA PHE A 399 10.87 -1.79 30.85
C PHE A 399 11.59 -2.22 29.56
N LEU A 400 12.81 -2.78 29.73
CA LEU A 400 13.58 -3.40 28.67
C LEU A 400 13.67 -4.91 28.91
N SER A 401 13.10 -5.72 28.02
CA SER A 401 13.12 -7.17 28.11
C SER A 401 13.78 -7.79 26.90
N LEU A 402 14.84 -8.53 27.11
CA LEU A 402 15.69 -9.17 26.10
C LEU A 402 15.89 -10.67 26.39
N PRO A 403 14.85 -11.47 26.66
CA PRO A 403 15.05 -12.86 27.03
C PRO A 403 15.48 -13.72 25.84
N GLY A 404 16.27 -14.76 26.11
CA GLY A 404 16.56 -15.83 25.16
C GLY A 404 17.28 -15.40 23.89
N ASN A 405 18.12 -14.35 23.92
CA ASN A 405 18.89 -13.85 22.77
C ASN A 405 20.30 -14.46 22.74
N PRO A 406 20.52 -15.60 22.08
CA PRO A 406 21.80 -16.34 22.17
C PRO A 406 22.97 -15.59 21.51
N LYS A 407 22.69 -14.64 20.63
CA LYS A 407 23.70 -13.83 19.93
C LYS A 407 23.99 -12.48 20.60
N LEU A 408 23.21 -12.09 21.60
CA LEU A 408 23.46 -10.87 22.37
C LEU A 408 24.70 -11.05 23.25
N LYS A 409 25.74 -10.28 22.98
CA LYS A 409 27.03 -10.35 23.70
C LYS A 409 27.22 -9.24 24.70
N GLU A 410 26.66 -8.08 24.45
CA GLU A 410 26.84 -6.90 25.29
C GLU A 410 25.61 -5.98 25.24
N LEU A 411 25.43 -5.19 26.27
CA LEU A 411 24.47 -4.11 26.33
C LEU A 411 25.14 -2.78 25.97
N PRO A 412 24.48 -1.83 25.30
CA PRO A 412 25.07 -0.52 25.06
C PRO A 412 25.18 0.28 26.34
N GLU A 413 26.31 0.99 26.53
CA GLU A 413 26.55 1.84 27.69
C GLU A 413 25.49 2.95 27.83
N SER A 414 24.92 3.38 26.69
CA SER A 414 23.88 4.40 26.58
C SER A 414 22.58 4.07 27.33
N LEU A 415 22.36 2.81 27.75
CA LEU A 415 21.25 2.44 28.65
C LEU A 415 21.38 3.11 30.03
N ALA A 416 22.60 3.44 30.48
CA ALA A 416 22.81 4.17 31.71
C ALA A 416 22.22 5.60 31.67
N ASP A 417 22.04 6.18 30.48
CA ASP A 417 21.52 7.54 30.27
C ASP A 417 19.97 7.61 30.28
N LEU A 418 19.28 6.48 30.48
CA LEU A 418 17.83 6.43 30.53
C LEU A 418 17.33 6.77 31.95
N PRO A 419 16.57 7.88 32.10
CA PRO A 419 16.20 8.34 33.46
C PRO A 419 15.12 7.46 34.10
N ASN A 420 14.24 6.86 33.29
CA ASN A 420 13.05 6.13 33.76
C ASN A 420 13.25 4.62 33.75
N LEU A 421 14.36 4.10 33.22
CA LEU A 421 14.58 2.67 33.10
C LEU A 421 14.65 2.01 34.47
N SER A 422 13.67 1.13 34.75
CA SER A 422 13.51 0.46 36.04
C SER A 422 13.79 -1.04 35.98
N VAL A 423 13.62 -1.66 34.80
CA VAL A 423 13.79 -3.10 34.64
C VAL A 423 14.59 -3.41 33.38
N ILE A 424 15.63 -4.24 33.53
CA ILE A 424 16.30 -4.95 32.45
C ILE A 424 16.14 -6.44 32.70
N ASN A 425 15.47 -7.15 31.78
CA ASN A 425 15.32 -8.59 31.84
C ASN A 425 16.20 -9.27 30.77
N LEU A 426 17.16 -10.09 31.22
CA LEU A 426 18.09 -10.88 30.41
C LEU A 426 17.92 -12.40 30.63
N GLN A 427 16.80 -12.86 31.16
CA GLN A 427 16.57 -14.28 31.43
C GLN A 427 16.78 -15.15 30.20
N ASN A 428 17.28 -16.37 30.40
CA ASN A 428 17.53 -17.35 29.34
C ASN A 428 18.54 -16.90 28.27
N ASN A 429 19.38 -15.93 28.58
CA ASN A 429 20.52 -15.54 27.75
C ASN A 429 21.82 -16.26 28.21
N SER A 430 22.89 -16.06 27.43
CA SER A 430 24.23 -16.45 27.88
C SER A 430 24.58 -15.72 29.18
N SER A 431 25.19 -16.43 30.16
CA SER A 431 25.72 -15.84 31.39
C SER A 431 26.83 -14.80 31.17
N ASN A 432 27.39 -14.77 29.94
CA ASN A 432 28.58 -13.97 29.60
C ASN A 432 28.24 -12.64 28.91
N ILE A 433 26.98 -12.18 28.98
CA ILE A 433 26.64 -10.85 28.43
C ILE A 433 27.44 -9.78 29.20
N VAL A 434 28.19 -8.98 28.46
CA VAL A 434 28.96 -7.85 28.99
C VAL A 434 27.98 -6.72 29.34
N ILE A 435 28.03 -6.27 30.59
CA ILE A 435 27.31 -5.10 31.08
C ILE A 435 28.33 -3.99 31.26
N PRO A 436 28.21 -2.84 30.58
CA PRO A 436 29.12 -1.72 30.70
C PRO A 436 29.22 -1.18 32.14
N ASP A 437 30.39 -0.66 32.51
CA ASP A 437 30.67 -0.27 33.92
C ASP A 437 29.71 0.82 34.40
N ARG A 438 29.40 1.85 33.64
CA ARG A 438 28.40 2.87 34.01
C ARG A 438 27.01 2.27 34.27
N LEU A 439 26.63 1.24 33.51
CA LEU A 439 25.35 0.57 33.73
C LEU A 439 25.39 -0.31 34.98
N LYS A 440 26.52 -0.97 35.27
CA LYS A 440 26.72 -1.72 36.52
C LYS A 440 26.64 -0.79 37.75
N GLU A 441 27.36 0.33 37.69
CA GLU A 441 27.31 1.35 38.76
C GLU A 441 25.88 1.83 39.04
N LYS A 442 25.08 2.04 37.96
CA LYS A 442 23.67 2.42 38.10
C LYS A 442 22.81 1.31 38.70
N ILE A 443 23.06 0.04 38.36
CA ILE A 443 22.32 -1.13 38.90
C ILE A 443 22.68 -1.35 40.38
N GLU A 444 23.95 -1.16 40.76
CA GLU A 444 24.46 -1.37 42.10
C GLU A 444 24.20 -0.20 43.05
N ASN A 445 23.81 0.96 42.52
CA ASN A 445 23.49 2.13 43.33
C ASN A 445 22.19 1.90 44.13
N PRO A 446 22.22 1.94 45.48
CA PRO A 446 21.04 1.72 46.31
C PRO A 446 19.92 2.75 46.14
N GLU A 447 20.23 3.92 45.62
CA GLU A 447 19.23 4.96 45.30
C GLU A 447 18.61 4.79 43.90
N SER A 448 19.15 3.88 43.12
CA SER A 448 18.63 3.57 41.79
C SER A 448 17.45 2.59 41.86
N ASN A 449 16.39 2.86 41.10
CA ASN A 449 15.26 1.94 40.96
C ASN A 449 15.47 0.91 39.83
N LEU A 450 16.71 0.78 39.31
CA LEU A 450 17.00 -0.12 38.18
C LEU A 450 17.30 -1.55 38.71
N HIS A 451 16.49 -2.51 38.24
CA HIS A 451 16.63 -3.93 38.57
C HIS A 451 17.07 -4.73 37.34
N LEU A 452 18.06 -5.59 37.52
CA LEU A 452 18.52 -6.52 36.48
C LEU A 452 18.10 -7.95 36.84
N PHE A 453 17.36 -8.60 35.91
CA PHE A 453 17.00 -10.01 36.01
C PHE A 453 17.82 -10.82 34.97
N ARG A 454 18.52 -11.85 35.45
CA ARG A 454 19.35 -12.76 34.65
C ARG A 454 18.77 -14.18 34.61
#